data_c15fe93a5eb3f7e5318132619263cc7e
#
_entry.id   c15fe93a5eb3f7e5318132619263cc7e
#
_cell.length_a   1.000
_cell.length_b   1.000
_cell.length_c   1.000
_cell.angle_alpha   90.00
_cell.angle_beta   90.00
_cell.angle_gamma   90.00
#
_symmetry.space_group_name_H-M   'P 1'
#
loop_
_entity.id
_entity.type
_entity.pdbx_description
1 polymer ?
#
loop_
_entity_poly.entity_id
_entity_poly.type
_entity_poly.pdbx_seq_one_letter_code
_entity_poly.pdbx_strand_id
1 'polypeptide(L)'
;MDVATLSGILGAVALTVMAIAASGSPLSFVDMSGLLIVLGGTILITATSFSWSDIRQTLRELGRSAGYKMPAPQDVALDMLRIAEYAHRHGILRLRGVVLNSLHRDQILHKGLQLVLNGTAENEIVRILSSDIASSRVHSDRAVCVLRRAAETSPAMGLIGTLIGLVQMLGHLDNPAAIGPGMSIALLTTFYGAVMAYMILGPLGSRLERNGQEEALIYQIWLTTVLSIERRETPSQLELHFNSILPLGQRLPVHVDLIRQPAGG
;
A
#
# COMPACT_ATOMS: atom_id res chain seq x y z
N MET A 1 -3.15 -10.86 -2.84
CA MET A 1 -1.75 -10.54 -3.29
C MET A 1 -1.78 -10.48 -4.79
N ASP A 2 -1.31 -9.38 -5.39
CA ASP A 2 -1.00 -9.41 -6.82
C ASP A 2 0.08 -10.45 -7.05
N VAL A 3 -0.31 -11.52 -7.71
CA VAL A 3 0.58 -12.64 -8.07
C VAL A 3 1.82 -12.10 -8.80
N ALA A 4 1.65 -11.04 -9.58
CA ALA A 4 2.72 -10.41 -10.34
C ALA A 4 3.83 -9.79 -9.45
N THR A 5 3.49 -9.08 -8.38
CA THR A 5 4.50 -8.45 -7.49
C THR A 5 5.28 -9.50 -6.71
N LEU A 6 4.57 -10.52 -6.17
CA LEU A 6 5.24 -11.58 -5.42
C LEU A 6 6.10 -12.43 -6.33
N SER A 7 5.57 -12.84 -7.49
CA SER A 7 6.34 -13.62 -8.47
C SER A 7 7.53 -12.84 -9.03
N GLY A 8 7.38 -11.52 -9.21
CA GLY A 8 8.50 -10.65 -9.65
C GLY A 8 9.62 -10.57 -8.61
N ILE A 9 9.30 -10.32 -7.34
CA ILE A 9 10.29 -10.27 -6.26
C ILE A 9 10.94 -11.64 -6.07
N LEU A 10 10.14 -12.70 -5.95
CA LEU A 10 10.65 -14.05 -5.78
C LEU A 10 11.47 -14.51 -6.99
N GLY A 11 11.03 -14.18 -8.21
CA GLY A 11 11.76 -14.49 -9.44
C GLY A 11 13.11 -13.79 -9.51
N ALA A 12 13.16 -12.50 -9.20
CA ALA A 12 14.38 -11.72 -9.19
C ALA A 12 15.38 -12.24 -8.13
N VAL A 13 14.90 -12.53 -6.92
CA VAL A 13 15.73 -13.13 -5.87
C VAL A 13 16.20 -14.52 -6.27
N ALA A 14 15.31 -15.36 -6.81
CA ALA A 14 15.67 -16.71 -7.24
C ALA A 14 16.71 -16.70 -8.37
N LEU A 15 16.59 -15.80 -9.36
CA LEU A 15 17.58 -15.63 -10.43
C LEU A 15 18.94 -15.20 -9.87
N THR A 16 18.96 -14.26 -8.93
CA THR A 16 20.19 -13.79 -8.29
C THR A 16 20.85 -14.92 -7.49
N VAL A 17 20.07 -15.66 -6.70
CA VAL A 17 20.56 -16.82 -5.93
C VAL A 17 21.07 -17.93 -6.86
N MET A 18 20.37 -18.19 -7.96
CA MET A 18 20.78 -19.17 -8.97
C MET A 18 22.11 -18.77 -9.64
N ALA A 19 22.27 -17.48 -9.99
CA ALA A 19 23.50 -16.97 -10.55
C ALA A 19 24.68 -17.11 -9.56
N ILE A 20 24.45 -16.84 -8.27
CA ILE A 20 25.42 -17.03 -7.19
C ILE A 20 25.80 -18.54 -7.06
N ALA A 21 24.79 -19.42 -7.04
CA ALA A 21 25.01 -20.87 -6.93
C ALA A 21 25.80 -21.41 -8.12
N ALA A 22 25.54 -20.90 -9.32
CA ALA A 22 26.26 -21.29 -10.54
C ALA A 22 27.74 -20.84 -10.53
N SER A 23 28.12 -19.82 -9.73
CA SER A 23 29.51 -19.37 -9.60
C SER A 23 30.39 -20.28 -8.72
N GLY A 24 29.82 -21.34 -8.13
CA GLY A 24 30.54 -22.44 -7.46
C GLY A 24 30.86 -22.24 -5.97
N SER A 25 30.70 -21.03 -5.41
CA SER A 25 30.94 -20.78 -3.97
C SER A 25 29.98 -19.79 -3.37
N PRO A 26 28.72 -20.22 -3.10
CA PRO A 26 27.68 -19.32 -2.57
C PRO A 26 28.00 -18.76 -1.19
N LEU A 27 28.78 -19.44 -0.36
CA LEU A 27 29.23 -18.98 0.94
C LEU A 27 30.14 -17.75 0.87
N SER A 28 30.83 -17.54 -0.23
CA SER A 28 31.68 -16.34 -0.45
C SER A 28 30.83 -15.05 -0.60
N PHE A 29 29.54 -15.18 -0.83
CA PHE A 29 28.58 -14.05 -0.88
C PHE A 29 27.96 -13.73 0.48
N VAL A 30 28.42 -14.35 1.56
CA VAL A 30 27.91 -14.07 2.91
C VAL A 30 29.05 -13.52 3.77
N ASP A 31 29.00 -12.23 4.04
CA ASP A 31 29.90 -11.54 4.97
C ASP A 31 29.10 -10.90 6.11
N MET A 32 29.40 -11.32 7.35
CA MET A 32 28.66 -10.85 8.53
C MET A 32 28.90 -9.36 8.79
N SER A 33 30.12 -8.89 8.54
CA SER A 33 30.48 -7.47 8.72
C SER A 33 29.72 -6.58 7.75
N GLY A 34 29.66 -6.98 6.48
CA GLY A 34 28.91 -6.29 5.44
C GLY A 34 27.41 -6.27 5.70
N LEU A 35 26.85 -7.40 6.16
CA LEU A 35 25.44 -7.47 6.57
C LEU A 35 25.12 -6.54 7.74
N LEU A 36 25.96 -6.50 8.75
CA LEU A 36 25.78 -5.58 9.90
C LEU A 36 25.82 -4.12 9.47
N ILE A 37 26.76 -3.73 8.61
CA ILE A 37 26.89 -2.37 8.11
C ILE A 37 25.63 -1.99 7.33
N VAL A 38 25.20 -2.79 6.37
CA VAL A 38 24.10 -2.45 5.47
C VAL A 38 22.75 -2.59 6.15
N LEU A 39 22.44 -3.77 6.72
CA LEU A 39 21.13 -3.99 7.36
C LEU A 39 20.99 -3.18 8.64
N GLY A 40 21.98 -3.29 9.53
CA GLY A 40 21.99 -2.56 10.80
C GLY A 40 21.98 -1.05 10.59
N GLY A 41 22.86 -0.54 9.72
CA GLY A 41 22.92 0.86 9.39
C GLY A 41 21.61 1.39 8.75
N THR A 42 21.03 0.64 7.81
CA THR A 42 19.75 1.01 7.19
C THR A 42 18.64 1.11 8.22
N ILE A 43 18.50 0.10 9.10
CA ILE A 43 17.48 0.08 10.15
C ILE A 43 17.67 1.26 11.13
N LEU A 44 18.90 1.45 11.62
CA LEU A 44 19.19 2.50 12.60
C LEU A 44 19.00 3.90 12.03
N ILE A 45 19.48 4.18 10.81
CA ILE A 45 19.29 5.49 10.16
C ILE A 45 17.82 5.72 9.82
N THR A 46 17.09 4.70 9.39
CA THR A 46 15.65 4.83 9.19
C THR A 46 14.95 5.14 10.51
N ALA A 47 15.35 4.49 11.60
CA ALA A 47 14.80 4.74 12.94
C ALA A 47 15.08 6.15 13.48
N THR A 48 16.14 6.83 13.02
CA THR A 48 16.35 8.25 13.39
C THR A 48 15.34 9.21 12.75
N SER A 49 14.78 8.82 11.61
CA SER A 49 13.82 9.65 10.87
C SER A 49 12.36 9.38 11.22
N PHE A 50 12.06 8.25 11.87
CA PHE A 50 10.72 7.79 12.20
C PHE A 50 10.65 7.24 13.62
N SER A 51 9.46 7.33 14.21
CA SER A 51 9.20 6.73 15.52
C SER A 51 9.19 5.19 15.45
N TRP A 52 9.56 4.51 16.53
CA TRP A 52 9.40 3.05 16.64
C TRP A 52 7.96 2.58 16.44
N SER A 53 6.97 3.42 16.73
CA SER A 53 5.57 3.16 16.43
C SER A 53 5.32 3.11 14.93
N ASP A 54 5.93 4.02 14.14
CA ASP A 54 5.76 4.06 12.69
C ASP A 54 6.39 2.82 12.01
N ILE A 55 7.59 2.42 12.48
CA ILE A 55 8.26 1.21 11.97
C ILE A 55 7.42 -0.04 12.26
N ARG A 56 6.93 -0.17 13.50
CA ARG A 56 6.09 -1.31 13.89
C ARG A 56 4.78 -1.33 13.11
N GLN A 57 4.18 -0.17 12.86
CA GLN A 57 2.98 -0.03 12.06
C GLN A 57 3.25 -0.42 10.60
N THR A 58 4.37 0.01 10.01
CA THR A 58 4.79 -0.37 8.65
C THR A 58 4.88 -1.89 8.50
N LEU A 59 5.48 -2.58 9.49
CA LEU A 59 5.55 -4.04 9.48
C LEU A 59 4.15 -4.69 9.55
N ARG A 60 3.23 -4.12 10.33
CA ARG A 60 1.84 -4.60 10.39
C ARG A 60 1.10 -4.38 9.06
N GLU A 61 1.26 -3.22 8.45
CA GLU A 61 0.65 -2.91 7.14
C GLU A 61 1.20 -3.83 6.04
N LEU A 62 2.51 -4.12 6.05
CA LEU A 62 3.10 -5.11 5.15
C LEU A 62 2.50 -6.49 5.36
N GLY A 63 2.38 -6.94 6.61
CA GLY A 63 1.75 -8.22 6.95
C GLY A 63 0.27 -8.28 6.51
N ARG A 64 -0.49 -7.21 6.75
CA ARG A 64 -1.88 -7.08 6.30
C ARG A 64 -1.99 -7.12 4.78
N SER A 65 -1.16 -6.35 4.09
CA SER A 65 -1.09 -6.30 2.63
C SER A 65 -0.67 -7.66 2.01
N ALA A 66 0.09 -8.48 2.72
CA ALA A 66 0.47 -9.81 2.25
C ALA A 66 -0.69 -10.81 2.27
N GLY A 67 -1.58 -10.72 3.27
CA GLY A 67 -2.67 -11.68 3.48
C GLY A 67 -4.04 -11.22 2.97
N TYR A 68 -4.27 -9.92 2.80
CA TYR A 68 -5.57 -9.37 2.43
C TYR A 68 -5.58 -8.95 0.95
N LYS A 69 -6.51 -9.54 0.19
CA LYS A 69 -6.81 -9.11 -1.18
C LYS A 69 -7.87 -8.01 -1.10
N MET A 70 -7.49 -6.78 -1.41
CA MET A 70 -8.41 -5.66 -1.50
C MET A 70 -9.42 -5.91 -2.63
N PRO A 71 -10.73 -5.69 -2.40
CA PRO A 71 -11.72 -5.80 -3.47
C PRO A 71 -11.44 -4.73 -4.53
N ALA A 72 -11.74 -5.04 -5.79
CA ALA A 72 -11.60 -4.05 -6.84
C ALA A 72 -12.58 -2.89 -6.60
N PRO A 73 -12.17 -1.61 -6.81
CA PRO A 73 -13.07 -0.46 -6.64
C PRO A 73 -14.38 -0.58 -7.45
N GLN A 74 -14.33 -1.21 -8.62
CA GLN A 74 -15.51 -1.50 -9.43
C GLN A 74 -16.50 -2.42 -8.72
N ASP A 75 -16.03 -3.49 -8.09
CA ASP A 75 -16.89 -4.42 -7.35
C ASP A 75 -17.52 -3.74 -6.14
N VAL A 76 -16.73 -2.93 -5.43
CA VAL A 76 -17.24 -2.12 -4.31
C VAL A 76 -18.32 -1.14 -4.78
N ALA A 77 -18.12 -0.48 -5.92
CA ALA A 77 -19.11 0.44 -6.47
C ALA A 77 -20.43 -0.28 -6.83
N LEU A 78 -20.36 -1.49 -7.41
CA LEU A 78 -21.54 -2.31 -7.68
C LEU A 78 -22.29 -2.71 -6.41
N ASP A 79 -21.57 -3.11 -5.36
CA ASP A 79 -22.19 -3.44 -4.08
C ASP A 79 -22.83 -2.21 -3.42
N MET A 80 -22.19 -1.05 -3.53
CA MET A 80 -22.73 0.21 -3.03
C MET A 80 -23.98 0.65 -3.80
N LEU A 81 -24.04 0.44 -5.11
CA LEU A 81 -25.27 0.68 -5.90
C LEU A 81 -26.43 -0.19 -5.41
N ARG A 82 -26.20 -1.47 -5.13
CA ARG A 82 -27.21 -2.37 -4.58
C ARG A 82 -27.72 -1.92 -3.23
N ILE A 83 -26.84 -1.44 -2.36
CA ILE A 83 -27.20 -0.89 -1.04
C ILE A 83 -28.03 0.38 -1.21
N ALA A 84 -27.60 1.30 -2.09
CA ALA A 84 -28.34 2.53 -2.37
C ALA A 84 -29.72 2.26 -3.00
N GLU A 85 -29.80 1.32 -3.94
CA GLU A 85 -31.08 0.89 -4.53
C GLU A 85 -32.03 0.30 -3.47
N TYR A 86 -31.51 -0.54 -2.58
CA TYR A 86 -32.28 -1.10 -1.47
C TYR A 86 -32.79 0.01 -0.54
N ALA A 87 -31.94 0.99 -0.21
CA ALA A 87 -32.32 2.14 0.60
C ALA A 87 -33.39 3.01 -0.06
N HIS A 88 -33.26 3.23 -1.38
CA HIS A 88 -34.22 4.03 -2.15
C HIS A 88 -35.59 3.36 -2.22
N ARG A 89 -35.66 2.04 -2.43
CA ARG A 89 -36.93 1.29 -2.54
C ARG A 89 -37.61 1.03 -1.20
N HIS A 90 -36.86 0.75 -0.14
CA HIS A 90 -37.42 0.26 1.13
C HIS A 90 -37.31 1.29 2.27
N GLY A 91 -36.62 2.41 2.01
CA GLY A 91 -36.35 3.45 3.00
C GLY A 91 -35.13 3.16 3.86
N ILE A 92 -34.50 4.23 4.34
CA ILE A 92 -33.22 4.22 5.08
C ILE A 92 -33.32 3.39 6.37
N LEU A 93 -34.45 3.39 7.06
CA LEU A 93 -34.62 2.67 8.33
C LEU A 93 -34.50 1.15 8.20
N ARG A 94 -34.85 0.57 7.04
CA ARG A 94 -34.70 -0.87 6.79
C ARG A 94 -33.24 -1.31 6.54
N LEU A 95 -32.35 -0.37 6.23
CA LEU A 95 -30.92 -0.65 6.16
C LEU A 95 -30.33 -1.10 7.50
N ARG A 96 -30.96 -0.72 8.62
CA ARG A 96 -30.46 -1.02 9.97
C ARG A 96 -30.30 -2.53 10.24
N GLY A 97 -31.19 -3.37 9.73
CA GLY A 97 -31.16 -4.82 9.97
C GLY A 97 -30.25 -5.60 9.03
N VAL A 98 -30.17 -5.17 7.76
CA VAL A 98 -29.49 -5.94 6.69
C VAL A 98 -28.04 -5.51 6.56
N VAL A 99 -27.77 -4.21 6.64
CA VAL A 99 -26.47 -3.63 6.30
C VAL A 99 -25.55 -3.55 7.52
N LEU A 100 -26.08 -3.25 8.71
CA LEU A 100 -25.23 -3.12 9.90
C LEU A 100 -24.65 -4.47 10.36
N ASN A 101 -25.33 -5.59 10.11
CA ASN A 101 -24.83 -6.89 10.49
C ASN A 101 -23.78 -7.48 9.51
N SER A 102 -23.80 -7.03 8.24
CA SER A 102 -22.87 -7.53 7.20
C SER A 102 -21.62 -6.67 7.03
N LEU A 103 -21.63 -5.41 7.44
CA LEU A 103 -20.57 -4.43 7.20
C LEU A 103 -19.61 -4.23 8.38
N HIS A 104 -19.51 -5.18 9.31
CA HIS A 104 -18.57 -5.11 10.43
C HIS A 104 -17.09 -4.97 10.01
N ARG A 105 -16.76 -5.26 8.76
CA ARG A 105 -15.41 -5.13 8.22
C ARG A 105 -15.04 -3.70 7.79
N ASP A 106 -16.03 -2.88 7.41
CA ASP A 106 -15.80 -1.58 6.77
C ASP A 106 -16.24 -0.46 7.72
N GLN A 107 -15.37 -0.16 8.69
CA GLN A 107 -15.66 0.76 9.79
C GLN A 107 -16.14 2.14 9.32
N ILE A 108 -15.55 2.69 8.24
CA ILE A 108 -15.90 4.01 7.70
C ILE A 108 -17.30 3.99 7.09
N LEU A 109 -17.60 2.98 6.26
CA LEU A 109 -18.92 2.82 5.66
C LEU A 109 -19.99 2.58 6.74
N HIS A 110 -19.71 1.69 7.69
CA HIS A 110 -20.61 1.40 8.81
C HIS A 110 -20.93 2.67 9.62
N LYS A 111 -19.90 3.45 9.97
CA LYS A 111 -20.03 4.72 10.69
C LYS A 111 -20.85 5.72 9.87
N GLY A 112 -20.58 5.84 8.56
CA GLY A 112 -21.32 6.72 7.66
C GLY A 112 -22.82 6.40 7.62
N LEU A 113 -23.17 5.13 7.45
CA LEU A 113 -24.57 4.70 7.45
C LEU A 113 -25.26 4.87 8.81
N GLN A 114 -24.52 4.69 9.91
CA GLN A 114 -25.05 5.01 11.25
C GLN A 114 -25.36 6.50 11.42
N LEU A 115 -24.51 7.40 10.92
CA LEU A 115 -24.76 8.84 10.97
C LEU A 115 -26.02 9.21 10.18
N VAL A 116 -26.23 8.63 9.00
CA VAL A 116 -27.46 8.82 8.21
C VAL A 116 -28.70 8.31 8.96
N LEU A 117 -28.62 7.11 9.56
CA LEU A 117 -29.71 6.53 10.35
C LEU A 117 -30.08 7.35 11.58
N ASN A 118 -29.12 8.09 12.14
CA ASN A 118 -29.31 8.97 13.27
C ASN A 118 -29.85 10.37 12.86
N GLY A 119 -30.03 10.62 11.55
CA GLY A 119 -30.50 11.91 11.05
C GLY A 119 -29.45 13.03 11.16
N THR A 120 -28.16 12.69 11.13
CA THR A 120 -27.08 13.69 11.18
C THR A 120 -27.08 14.51 9.90
N ALA A 121 -26.91 15.83 10.01
CA ALA A 121 -26.88 16.72 8.85
C ALA A 121 -25.70 16.39 7.90
N GLU A 122 -25.93 16.54 6.59
CA GLU A 122 -24.95 16.23 5.54
C GLU A 122 -23.56 16.82 5.79
N ASN A 123 -23.50 18.12 6.12
CA ASN A 123 -22.23 18.81 6.40
C ASN A 123 -21.42 18.16 7.52
N GLU A 124 -22.12 17.65 8.54
CA GLU A 124 -21.49 16.97 9.67
C GLU A 124 -21.01 15.57 9.28
N ILE A 125 -21.79 14.85 8.48
CA ILE A 125 -21.40 13.54 7.92
C ILE A 125 -20.12 13.69 7.09
N VAL A 126 -20.07 14.67 6.18
CA VAL A 126 -18.90 14.98 5.36
C VAL A 126 -17.70 15.27 6.25
N ARG A 127 -17.87 16.13 7.26
CA ARG A 127 -16.78 16.53 8.16
C ARG A 127 -16.19 15.34 8.90
N ILE A 128 -17.04 14.50 9.48
CA ILE A 128 -16.62 13.34 10.27
C ILE A 128 -15.93 12.30 9.38
N LEU A 129 -16.55 11.90 8.27
CA LEU A 129 -16.00 10.86 7.41
C LEU A 129 -14.74 11.33 6.69
N SER A 130 -14.68 12.59 6.23
CA SER A 130 -13.46 13.13 5.62
C SER A 130 -12.29 13.18 6.61
N SER A 131 -12.55 13.47 7.89
CA SER A 131 -11.52 13.42 8.93
C SER A 131 -11.01 12.00 9.19
N ASP A 132 -11.91 11.00 9.24
CA ASP A 132 -11.54 9.59 9.40
C ASP A 132 -10.72 9.09 8.20
N ILE A 133 -11.15 9.43 6.98
CA ILE A 133 -10.45 9.08 5.73
C ILE A 133 -9.06 9.73 5.70
N ALA A 134 -8.96 11.02 6.03
CA ALA A 134 -7.69 11.72 6.08
C ALA A 134 -6.73 11.10 7.11
N SER A 135 -7.24 10.72 8.29
CA SER A 135 -6.45 10.04 9.31
C SER A 135 -5.93 8.68 8.84
N SER A 136 -6.81 7.87 8.21
CA SER A 136 -6.40 6.57 7.63
C SER A 136 -5.31 6.74 6.58
N ARG A 137 -5.46 7.75 5.70
CA ARG A 137 -4.50 8.06 4.64
C ARG A 137 -3.13 8.46 5.20
N VAL A 138 -3.09 9.31 6.22
CA VAL A 138 -1.84 9.71 6.89
C VAL A 138 -1.09 8.49 7.42
N HIS A 139 -1.78 7.51 7.98
CA HIS A 139 -1.16 6.28 8.45
C HIS A 139 -0.57 5.43 7.32
N SER A 140 -1.29 5.26 6.23
CA SER A 140 -0.82 4.52 5.05
C SER A 140 0.40 5.22 4.40
N ASP A 141 0.32 6.54 4.21
CA ASP A 141 1.40 7.34 3.62
C ASP A 141 2.69 7.29 4.47
N ARG A 142 2.57 7.31 5.80
CA ARG A 142 3.74 7.14 6.69
C ARG A 142 4.44 5.81 6.49
N ALA A 143 3.70 4.72 6.36
CA ALA A 143 4.28 3.40 6.12
C ALA A 143 5.04 3.34 4.78
N VAL A 144 4.51 3.98 3.73
CA VAL A 144 5.19 4.14 2.44
C VAL A 144 6.47 4.96 2.60
N CYS A 145 6.43 6.08 3.33
CA CYS A 145 7.60 6.93 3.60
C CYS A 145 8.72 6.18 4.33
N VAL A 146 8.39 5.34 5.33
CA VAL A 146 9.36 4.51 6.04
C VAL A 146 10.11 3.57 5.08
N LEU A 147 9.37 2.86 4.22
CA LEU A 147 9.97 1.94 3.25
C LEU A 147 10.81 2.67 2.20
N ARG A 148 10.32 3.80 1.71
CA ARG A 148 11.04 4.63 0.73
C ARG A 148 12.34 5.15 1.33
N ARG A 149 12.31 5.65 2.58
CA ARG A 149 13.51 6.11 3.28
C ARG A 149 14.51 4.99 3.50
N ALA A 150 14.06 3.80 3.90
CA ALA A 150 14.91 2.63 4.04
C ALA A 150 15.53 2.20 2.69
N ALA A 151 14.77 2.24 1.59
CA ALA A 151 15.27 1.94 0.25
C ALA A 151 16.33 2.94 -0.22
N GLU A 152 16.17 4.24 0.07
CA GLU A 152 17.15 5.28 -0.24
C GLU A 152 18.42 5.15 0.62
N THR A 153 18.28 4.78 1.88
CA THR A 153 19.39 4.67 2.84
C THR A 153 20.26 3.44 2.57
N SER A 154 19.64 2.34 2.12
CA SER A 154 20.36 1.06 1.96
C SER A 154 21.54 1.12 1.00
N PRO A 155 21.50 1.71 -0.21
CA PRO A 155 22.65 1.87 -1.08
C PRO A 155 23.70 2.81 -0.48
N ALA A 156 23.29 3.85 0.26
CA ALA A 156 24.22 4.75 0.94
C ALA A 156 25.04 4.01 2.00
N MET A 157 24.40 3.11 2.77
CA MET A 157 25.11 2.23 3.70
C MET A 157 26.03 1.24 2.99
N GLY A 158 25.62 0.75 1.82
CA GLY A 158 26.48 -0.03 0.93
C GLY A 158 27.74 0.73 0.54
N LEU A 159 27.61 1.98 0.11
CA LEU A 159 28.74 2.85 -0.23
C LEU A 159 29.66 3.10 0.98
N ILE A 160 29.12 3.34 2.17
CA ILE A 160 29.92 3.46 3.39
C ILE A 160 30.70 2.16 3.65
N GLY A 161 30.08 1.01 3.45
CA GLY A 161 30.73 -0.28 3.58
C GLY A 161 31.86 -0.48 2.58
N THR A 162 31.73 0.02 1.33
CA THR A 162 32.85 -0.02 0.36
C THR A 162 34.04 0.79 0.83
N LEU A 163 33.80 1.98 1.37
CA LEU A 163 34.86 2.83 1.89
C LEU A 163 35.58 2.18 3.07
N ILE A 164 34.85 1.53 4.00
CA ILE A 164 35.42 0.79 5.12
C ILE A 164 36.32 -0.38 4.60
N GLY A 165 35.82 -1.16 3.64
CA GLY A 165 36.56 -2.26 3.05
C GLY A 165 37.85 -1.81 2.34
N LEU A 166 37.78 -0.68 1.59
CA LEU A 166 38.93 -0.09 0.92
C LEU A 166 39.94 0.45 1.93
N VAL A 167 39.53 1.12 2.99
CA VAL A 167 40.41 1.60 4.05
C VAL A 167 41.14 0.42 4.74
N GLN A 168 40.41 -0.66 5.04
CA GLN A 168 41.00 -1.88 5.58
C GLN A 168 42.04 -2.50 4.63
N MET A 169 41.74 -2.56 3.35
CA MET A 169 42.64 -3.04 2.31
C MET A 169 43.94 -2.20 2.23
N LEU A 170 43.79 -0.87 2.21
CA LEU A 170 44.92 0.07 2.14
C LEU A 170 45.80 0.02 3.41
N GLY A 171 45.19 -0.26 4.58
CA GLY A 171 45.93 -0.41 5.85
C GLY A 171 46.79 -1.67 5.92
N HIS A 172 46.65 -2.62 4.99
CA HIS A 172 47.35 -3.90 5.00
C HIS A 172 48.06 -4.22 3.67
N LEU A 173 48.47 -3.22 2.93
CA LEU A 173 49.14 -3.40 1.61
C LEU A 173 50.41 -4.26 1.68
N ASP A 174 51.09 -4.28 2.81
CA ASP A 174 52.28 -5.09 3.05
C ASP A 174 51.97 -6.60 3.14
N ASN A 175 50.70 -6.97 3.29
CA ASN A 175 50.26 -8.37 3.37
C ASN A 175 49.25 -8.71 2.27
N PRO A 176 49.67 -9.31 1.15
CA PRO A 176 48.77 -9.65 0.07
C PRO A 176 47.58 -10.55 0.45
N ALA A 177 47.72 -11.37 1.52
CA ALA A 177 46.66 -12.23 2.01
C ALA A 177 45.52 -11.44 2.70
N ALA A 178 45.78 -10.23 3.19
CA ALA A 178 44.77 -9.36 3.83
C ALA A 178 43.99 -8.48 2.83
N ILE A 179 44.47 -8.35 1.59
CA ILE A 179 43.81 -7.57 0.53
C ILE A 179 42.46 -8.18 0.17
N GLY A 180 42.40 -9.51 0.02
CA GLY A 180 41.20 -10.25 -0.40
C GLY A 180 39.98 -9.99 0.51
N PRO A 181 40.07 -10.15 1.82
CA PRO A 181 38.95 -9.88 2.76
C PRO A 181 38.45 -8.45 2.69
N GLY A 182 39.31 -7.41 2.68
CA GLY A 182 38.90 -6.01 2.58
C GLY A 182 38.15 -5.71 1.27
N MET A 183 38.64 -6.26 0.14
CA MET A 183 37.96 -6.12 -1.15
C MET A 183 36.62 -6.85 -1.18
N SER A 184 36.52 -8.02 -0.53
CA SER A 184 35.26 -8.75 -0.40
C SER A 184 34.19 -7.93 0.34
N ILE A 185 34.54 -7.35 1.49
CA ILE A 185 33.60 -6.46 2.25
C ILE A 185 33.13 -5.31 1.37
N ALA A 186 34.04 -4.64 0.65
CA ALA A 186 33.70 -3.52 -0.21
C ALA A 186 32.67 -3.90 -1.30
N LEU A 187 32.88 -5.02 -1.99
CA LEU A 187 31.99 -5.48 -3.05
C LEU A 187 30.65 -5.97 -2.51
N LEU A 188 30.67 -6.76 -1.42
CA LEU A 188 29.46 -7.35 -0.86
C LEU A 188 28.54 -6.32 -0.22
N THR A 189 29.08 -5.28 0.42
CA THR A 189 28.25 -4.23 1.00
C THR A 189 27.47 -3.44 -0.07
N THR A 190 28.08 -3.16 -1.22
CA THR A 190 27.39 -2.56 -2.36
C THR A 190 26.29 -3.49 -2.88
N PHE A 191 26.61 -4.77 -3.04
CA PHE A 191 25.65 -5.78 -3.47
C PHE A 191 24.45 -5.87 -2.51
N TYR A 192 24.67 -5.97 -1.20
CA TYR A 192 23.60 -6.01 -0.20
C TYR A 192 22.75 -4.74 -0.22
N GLY A 193 23.39 -3.57 -0.32
CA GLY A 193 22.70 -2.29 -0.44
C GLY A 193 21.75 -2.23 -1.64
N ALA A 194 22.22 -2.67 -2.79
CA ALA A 194 21.45 -2.71 -4.02
C ALA A 194 20.29 -3.73 -3.95
N VAL A 195 20.55 -4.95 -3.46
CA VAL A 195 19.50 -5.97 -3.30
C VAL A 195 18.41 -5.50 -2.36
N MET A 196 18.78 -4.96 -1.19
CA MET A 196 17.82 -4.44 -0.22
C MET A 196 16.96 -3.31 -0.82
N ALA A 197 17.58 -2.35 -1.49
CA ALA A 197 16.89 -1.20 -2.04
C ALA A 197 15.95 -1.57 -3.19
N TYR A 198 16.46 -2.24 -4.20
CA TYR A 198 15.78 -2.40 -5.48
C TYR A 198 14.99 -3.69 -5.61
N MET A 199 15.37 -4.75 -4.91
CA MET A 199 14.67 -6.03 -4.98
C MET A 199 13.69 -6.26 -3.83
N ILE A 200 13.86 -5.58 -2.69
CA ILE A 200 13.04 -5.80 -1.51
C ILE A 200 12.23 -4.54 -1.14
N LEU A 201 12.90 -3.50 -0.66
CA LEU A 201 12.24 -2.32 -0.06
C LEU A 201 11.49 -1.48 -1.11
N GLY A 202 12.07 -1.25 -2.28
CA GLY A 202 11.45 -0.49 -3.36
C GLY A 202 10.14 -1.10 -3.84
N PRO A 203 10.11 -2.38 -4.27
CA PRO A 203 8.88 -3.04 -4.67
C PRO A 203 7.81 -3.13 -3.57
N LEU A 204 8.23 -3.34 -2.30
CA LEU A 204 7.31 -3.34 -1.16
C LEU A 204 6.69 -1.96 -0.93
N GLY A 205 7.50 -0.89 -1.02
CA GLY A 205 7.04 0.49 -0.92
C GLY A 205 6.04 0.86 -2.02
N SER A 206 6.38 0.56 -3.28
CA SER A 206 5.51 0.82 -4.43
C SER A 206 4.18 0.04 -4.35
N ARG A 207 4.23 -1.18 -3.84
CA ARG A 207 3.02 -1.97 -3.62
C ARG A 207 2.13 -1.36 -2.55
N LEU A 208 2.71 -0.94 -1.42
CA LEU A 208 1.94 -0.34 -0.34
C LEU A 208 1.31 0.98 -0.78
N GLU A 209 2.03 1.78 -1.58
CA GLU A 209 1.53 3.01 -2.19
C GLU A 209 0.33 2.75 -3.12
N ARG A 210 0.42 1.75 -3.99
CA ARG A 210 -0.70 1.37 -4.87
C ARG A 210 -1.91 0.91 -4.07
N ASN A 211 -1.72 0.09 -3.04
CA ASN A 211 -2.82 -0.32 -2.16
C ASN A 211 -3.48 0.89 -1.48
N GLY A 212 -2.69 1.86 -1.01
CA GLY A 212 -3.23 3.10 -0.43
C GLY A 212 -4.04 3.93 -1.43
N GLN A 213 -3.65 3.96 -2.71
CA GLN A 213 -4.41 4.63 -3.77
C GLN A 213 -5.75 3.92 -4.04
N GLU A 214 -5.76 2.60 -4.11
CA GLU A 214 -6.99 1.81 -4.27
C GLU A 214 -7.93 1.98 -3.06
N GLU A 215 -7.38 1.97 -1.84
CA GLU A 215 -8.14 2.23 -0.60
C GLU A 215 -8.76 3.64 -0.61
N ALA A 216 -8.02 4.64 -1.08
CA ALA A 216 -8.55 6.00 -1.19
C ALA A 216 -9.73 6.10 -2.17
N LEU A 217 -9.71 5.36 -3.28
CA LEU A 217 -10.85 5.27 -4.20
C LEU A 217 -12.06 4.61 -3.53
N ILE A 218 -11.86 3.52 -2.80
CA ILE A 218 -12.92 2.85 -2.05
C ILE A 218 -13.55 3.79 -1.02
N TYR A 219 -12.75 4.55 -0.29
CA TYR A 219 -13.27 5.55 0.67
C TYR A 219 -14.09 6.64 -0.01
N GLN A 220 -13.70 7.09 -1.20
CA GLN A 220 -14.49 8.04 -1.97
C GLN A 220 -15.84 7.42 -2.41
N ILE A 221 -15.84 6.16 -2.86
CA ILE A 221 -17.07 5.43 -3.21
C ILE A 221 -18.00 5.34 -1.99
N TRP A 222 -17.48 4.98 -0.82
CA TRP A 222 -18.28 4.90 0.41
C TRP A 222 -18.85 6.25 0.83
N LEU A 223 -18.03 7.29 0.84
CA LEU A 223 -18.48 8.65 1.17
C LEU A 223 -19.60 9.10 0.22
N THR A 224 -19.40 8.93 -1.10
CA THR A 224 -20.39 9.28 -2.12
C THR A 224 -21.69 8.49 -1.93
N THR A 225 -21.61 7.20 -1.61
CA THR A 225 -22.77 6.35 -1.32
C THR A 225 -23.55 6.86 -0.12
N VAL A 226 -22.86 7.15 0.99
CA VAL A 226 -23.48 7.64 2.22
C VAL A 226 -24.23 8.96 1.97
N LEU A 227 -23.60 9.88 1.23
CA LEU A 227 -24.21 11.17 0.89
C LEU A 227 -25.39 11.03 -0.07
N SER A 228 -25.28 10.15 -1.05
CA SER A 228 -26.37 9.86 -1.99
C SER A 228 -27.60 9.25 -1.27
N ILE A 229 -27.38 8.37 -0.30
CA ILE A 229 -28.46 7.81 0.52
C ILE A 229 -29.09 8.90 1.40
N GLU A 230 -28.29 9.78 2.00
CA GLU A 230 -28.78 10.90 2.82
C GLU A 230 -29.65 11.85 1.99
N ARG A 231 -29.19 12.24 0.80
CA ARG A 231 -29.90 13.10 -0.15
C ARG A 231 -31.08 12.43 -0.83
N ARG A 232 -31.27 11.12 -0.63
CA ARG A 232 -32.27 10.30 -1.32
C ARG A 232 -32.15 10.34 -2.84
N GLU A 233 -30.93 10.44 -3.36
CA GLU A 233 -30.66 10.44 -4.79
C GLU A 233 -31.08 9.10 -5.42
N THR A 234 -31.35 9.12 -6.73
CA THR A 234 -31.66 7.89 -7.47
C THR A 234 -30.39 7.05 -7.69
N PRO A 235 -30.50 5.73 -7.78
CA PRO A 235 -29.32 4.86 -8.09
C PRO A 235 -28.59 5.27 -9.36
N SER A 236 -29.29 5.82 -10.33
CA SER A 236 -28.72 6.29 -11.59
C SER A 236 -27.86 7.55 -11.42
N GLN A 237 -28.22 8.45 -10.50
CA GLN A 237 -27.39 9.61 -10.16
C GLN A 237 -26.11 9.14 -9.45
N LEU A 238 -26.22 8.18 -8.55
CA LEU A 238 -25.08 7.59 -7.87
C LEU A 238 -24.12 6.87 -8.85
N GLU A 239 -24.67 6.18 -9.85
CA GLU A 239 -23.87 5.56 -10.92
C GLU A 239 -23.06 6.60 -11.71
N LEU A 240 -23.64 7.74 -12.04
CA LEU A 240 -22.94 8.85 -12.69
C LEU A 240 -21.80 9.40 -11.80
N HIS A 241 -22.07 9.55 -10.49
CA HIS A 241 -21.04 9.95 -9.55
C HIS A 241 -19.88 8.94 -9.49
N PHE A 242 -20.17 7.64 -9.44
CA PHE A 242 -19.12 6.61 -9.46
C PHE A 242 -18.30 6.64 -10.74
N ASN A 243 -18.95 6.82 -11.89
CA ASN A 243 -18.25 6.92 -13.17
C ASN A 243 -17.37 8.17 -13.31
N SER A 244 -17.57 9.20 -12.47
CA SER A 244 -16.67 10.35 -12.38
C SER A 244 -15.44 10.09 -11.50
N ILE A 245 -15.55 9.16 -10.55
CA ILE A 245 -14.48 8.80 -9.60
C ILE A 245 -13.62 7.66 -10.14
N LEU A 246 -14.26 6.66 -10.77
CA LEU A 246 -13.60 5.46 -11.26
C LEU A 246 -12.73 5.74 -12.49
N PRO A 247 -11.53 5.14 -12.58
CA PRO A 247 -10.71 5.16 -13.77
C PRO A 247 -11.47 4.63 -15.00
N LEU A 248 -11.11 5.10 -16.20
CA LEU A 248 -11.80 4.76 -17.46
C LEU A 248 -12.01 3.24 -17.67
N GLY A 249 -11.04 2.42 -17.31
CA GLY A 249 -11.11 0.96 -17.46
C GLY A 249 -11.95 0.23 -16.38
N GLN A 250 -12.43 0.94 -15.36
CA GLN A 250 -13.20 0.40 -14.24
C GLN A 250 -14.60 1.03 -14.13
N ARG A 251 -15.01 1.81 -15.12
CA ARG A 251 -16.32 2.46 -15.13
C ARG A 251 -17.43 1.42 -15.22
N LEU A 252 -18.51 1.72 -14.53
CA LEU A 252 -19.72 0.92 -14.59
C LEU A 252 -20.40 1.12 -15.95
N PRO A 253 -21.00 0.07 -16.56
CA PRO A 253 -21.80 0.23 -17.77
C PRO A 253 -23.00 1.13 -17.43
N VAL A 254 -23.06 2.30 -18.05
CA VAL A 254 -24.20 3.22 -17.87
C VAL A 254 -25.45 2.50 -18.34
N HIS A 255 -26.41 2.28 -17.44
CA HIS A 255 -27.73 1.79 -17.82
C HIS A 255 -28.42 2.88 -18.66
N VAL A 256 -28.48 2.67 -19.98
CA VAL A 256 -29.01 3.59 -20.99
C VAL A 256 -30.53 3.85 -20.82
N ASP A 257 -31.20 3.22 -19.87
CA ASP A 257 -32.63 3.40 -19.62
C ASP A 257 -33.04 4.79 -19.12
N LEU A 258 -32.07 5.68 -18.84
CA LEU A 258 -32.32 7.03 -18.39
C LEU A 258 -32.51 8.07 -19.50
N ILE A 259 -32.23 7.74 -20.77
CA ILE A 259 -32.38 8.69 -21.90
C ILE A 259 -33.74 8.54 -22.60
N ARG A 260 -34.54 7.57 -22.21
CA ARG A 260 -35.92 7.40 -22.73
C ARG A 260 -37.00 7.83 -21.75
N GLN A 261 -36.97 9.08 -21.29
CA GLN A 261 -38.24 9.78 -21.07
C GLN A 261 -38.60 10.47 -22.40
N PRO A 262 -39.64 10.05 -23.11
CA PRO A 262 -40.16 10.82 -24.22
C PRO A 262 -40.59 12.16 -23.64
N ALA A 263 -40.15 13.25 -24.27
CA ALA A 263 -40.81 14.55 -24.13
C ALA A 263 -42.27 14.31 -24.51
N GLY A 264 -43.04 14.06 -23.49
CA GLY A 264 -44.47 13.89 -23.58
C GLY A 264 -45.12 15.24 -23.90
N GLY A 265 -45.92 15.23 -24.92
CA GLY A 265 -46.70 16.33 -25.42
C GLY A 265 -47.78 16.83 -24.40
#